data_49ba8ebbe007854edcf2bd20d5f1e3ca
#
_entry.id   49ba8ebbe007854edcf2bd20d5f1e3ca
#
_cell.length_a   1.000
_cell.length_b   1.000
_cell.length_c   1.000
_cell.angle_alpha   90.00
_cell.angle_beta   90.00
_cell.angle_gamma   90.00
#
_symmetry.space_group_name_H-M   'P 1'
#
loop_
_entity.id
_entity.type
_entity.pdbx_description
1 polymer ?
#
loop_
_entity_poly.entity_id
_entity_poly.type
_entity_poly.pdbx_seq_one_letter_code
_entity_poly.pdbx_strand_id
1 'polypeptide(L)'
;KNALDKFEYDGNTNLVYSVWIKHYVAVNRSNFAIENISNMGSEQIRDDVRKRLIGEAKFLRALAYFNLVRIYGGVPLVLKQTTSLDGLEVPRNTVDECYEQIISDLQEAKSVLPAIGQLPEGYLGRATKGSASAMLAKVYLTREDYQNVVKETSEVMQMGYKLWKNYADNFDVEKENGQESIFEIQYKRNTPGVSGSNYNGYYRPPFVNINGWVGYGDDPVTRNHYECYEEGDLRRDVNVRLYTKEEYPNMSSNYEFPCYVNKFQDPSPLAVRSQGGENNYPILRYSDVYLMRAEALNAINTSDAEAYECLNVIRRRAFGLNMNEASAIDIKLGLSKEDFLDIILLERRKEFAFEGQRRFDLVRTHKLKEAMMAQNPTIGAVVEEKHYLLPIPVTELDANKLLEQTPGW
;
A
#
# COMPACT_ATOMS: atom_id res chain seq x y z
N LYS A 1 -9.39 -3.28 18.15
CA LYS A 1 -9.60 -2.77 16.78
C LYS A 1 -10.13 -1.34 16.78
N ASN A 2 -11.16 -1.04 17.59
CA ASN A 2 -11.79 0.30 17.62
C ASN A 2 -10.89 1.43 18.15
N ALA A 3 -9.76 1.13 18.80
CA ALA A 3 -8.89 2.15 19.35
C ALA A 3 -8.18 2.98 18.25
N LEU A 4 -7.73 2.34 17.16
CA LEU A 4 -7.10 3.06 16.05
C LEU A 4 -8.09 3.97 15.33
N ASP A 5 -9.30 3.48 15.09
CA ASP A 5 -10.35 4.25 14.40
C ASP A 5 -10.79 5.48 15.18
N LYS A 6 -10.62 5.44 16.52
CA LYS A 6 -11.00 6.53 17.44
C LYS A 6 -9.82 7.39 17.89
N PHE A 7 -8.61 7.07 17.45
CA PHE A 7 -7.37 7.70 17.94
C PHE A 7 -7.15 7.53 19.46
N GLU A 8 -7.64 6.41 20.02
CA GLU A 8 -7.53 6.04 21.45
C GLU A 8 -6.41 4.98 21.64
N TYR A 9 -5.27 5.14 20.99
CA TYR A 9 -4.14 4.22 21.05
C TYR A 9 -2.91 4.90 21.67
N ASP A 10 -2.00 4.07 22.18
CA ASP A 10 -0.73 4.48 22.77
C ASP A 10 0.39 3.46 22.46
N GLY A 11 1.56 3.64 23.04
CA GLY A 11 2.70 2.73 22.88
C GLY A 11 2.50 1.32 23.47
N ASN A 12 1.45 1.07 24.25
CA ASN A 12 1.08 -0.26 24.75
C ASN A 12 0.10 -0.98 23.82
N THR A 13 -0.42 -0.31 22.81
CA THR A 13 -1.39 -0.88 21.89
C THR A 13 -0.75 -1.99 21.06
N ASN A 14 -1.26 -3.21 21.17
CA ASN A 14 -0.68 -4.42 20.54
C ASN A 14 -0.48 -4.28 19.02
N LEU A 15 -1.37 -3.57 18.34
CA LEU A 15 -1.24 -3.37 16.89
C LEU A 15 -0.05 -2.45 16.56
N VAL A 16 0.21 -1.42 17.39
CA VAL A 16 1.39 -0.55 17.25
C VAL A 16 2.66 -1.39 17.34
N TYR A 17 2.78 -2.26 18.36
CA TYR A 17 3.90 -3.18 18.49
C TYR A 17 3.99 -4.18 17.32
N SER A 18 2.87 -4.77 16.92
CA SER A 18 2.85 -5.77 15.85
C SER A 18 3.36 -5.21 14.51
N VAL A 19 3.02 -3.95 14.19
CA VAL A 19 3.50 -3.30 12.98
C VAL A 19 5.01 -3.06 13.05
N TRP A 20 5.51 -2.56 14.17
CA TRP A 20 6.95 -2.34 14.39
C TRP A 20 7.76 -3.62 14.20
N ILE A 21 7.46 -4.63 14.99
CA ILE A 21 8.25 -5.87 14.99
C ILE A 21 8.23 -6.59 13.64
N LYS A 22 7.09 -6.63 12.94
CA LYS A 22 7.01 -7.29 11.64
C LYS A 22 7.87 -6.61 10.58
N HIS A 23 7.97 -5.29 10.59
CA HIS A 23 8.83 -4.56 9.66
C HIS A 23 10.33 -4.76 10.02
N TYR A 24 10.69 -4.75 11.29
CA TYR A 24 12.07 -5.05 11.68
C TYR A 24 12.48 -6.51 11.41
N VAL A 25 11.56 -7.46 11.49
CA VAL A 25 11.79 -8.84 11.03
C VAL A 25 12.09 -8.86 9.53
N ALA A 26 11.37 -8.07 8.72
CA ALA A 26 11.65 -7.96 7.29
C ALA A 26 13.02 -7.31 7.03
N VAL A 27 13.37 -6.26 7.75
CA VAL A 27 14.70 -5.62 7.70
C VAL A 27 15.81 -6.63 8.00
N ASN A 28 15.71 -7.36 9.14
CA ASN A 28 16.73 -8.31 9.53
C ASN A 28 16.88 -9.47 8.53
N ARG A 29 15.79 -9.99 7.98
CA ARG A 29 15.82 -11.01 6.92
C ARG A 29 16.47 -10.50 5.63
N SER A 30 16.22 -9.23 5.28
CA SER A 30 16.87 -8.58 4.14
C SER A 30 18.38 -8.43 4.38
N ASN A 31 18.79 -7.98 5.57
CA ASN A 31 20.19 -7.88 5.95
C ASN A 31 20.89 -9.25 5.88
N PHE A 32 20.25 -10.29 6.44
CA PHE A 32 20.73 -11.67 6.35
C PHE A 32 20.98 -12.09 4.90
N ALA A 33 20.01 -11.84 4.02
CA ALA A 33 20.15 -12.19 2.61
C ALA A 33 21.29 -11.40 1.94
N ILE A 34 21.37 -10.08 2.17
CA ILE A 34 22.39 -9.22 1.60
C ILE A 34 23.79 -9.70 2.01
N GLU A 35 24.03 -9.90 3.31
CA GLU A 35 25.36 -10.29 3.81
C GLU A 35 25.77 -11.70 3.33
N ASN A 36 24.88 -12.69 3.48
CA ASN A 36 25.24 -14.05 3.12
C ASN A 36 25.43 -14.22 1.61
N ILE A 37 24.58 -13.63 0.79
CA ILE A 37 24.72 -13.69 -0.68
C ILE A 37 25.95 -12.93 -1.14
N SER A 38 26.31 -11.79 -0.51
CA SER A 38 27.51 -11.05 -0.83
C SER A 38 28.80 -11.84 -0.56
N ASN A 39 28.78 -12.72 0.44
CA ASN A 39 29.92 -13.55 0.84
C ASN A 39 30.05 -14.85 0.02
N MET A 40 29.08 -15.20 -0.84
CA MET A 40 29.17 -16.36 -1.71
C MET A 40 30.21 -16.17 -2.82
N GLY A 41 31.07 -17.15 -3.03
CA GLY A 41 32.05 -17.15 -4.11
C GLY A 41 31.43 -17.40 -5.49
N SER A 42 32.19 -17.14 -6.54
CA SER A 42 31.74 -17.33 -7.93
C SER A 42 31.44 -18.80 -8.29
N GLU A 43 32.00 -19.73 -7.56
CA GLU A 43 31.72 -21.18 -7.66
C GLU A 43 30.35 -21.56 -7.06
N GLN A 44 29.82 -20.76 -6.17
CA GLN A 44 28.53 -21.02 -5.48
C GLN A 44 27.36 -20.33 -6.20
N ILE A 45 27.60 -19.16 -6.78
CA ILE A 45 26.55 -18.38 -7.43
C ILE A 45 27.12 -17.50 -8.55
N ARG A 46 26.42 -17.46 -9.69
CA ARG A 46 26.79 -16.55 -10.80
C ARG A 46 26.61 -15.09 -10.38
N ASP A 47 27.47 -14.22 -10.86
CA ASP A 47 27.53 -12.82 -10.48
C ASP A 47 26.23 -12.03 -10.80
N ASP A 48 25.62 -12.32 -11.95
CA ASP A 48 24.33 -11.72 -12.34
C ASP A 48 23.18 -12.11 -11.40
N VAL A 49 23.14 -13.39 -10.98
CA VAL A 49 22.15 -13.88 -10.01
C VAL A 49 22.40 -13.28 -8.63
N ARG A 50 23.68 -13.22 -8.20
CA ARG A 50 24.06 -12.59 -6.92
C ARG A 50 23.59 -11.14 -6.85
N LYS A 51 23.94 -10.33 -7.87
CA LYS A 51 23.52 -8.92 -7.95
C LYS A 51 22.00 -8.76 -7.91
N ARG A 52 21.28 -9.58 -8.67
CA ARG A 52 19.81 -9.56 -8.67
C ARG A 52 19.22 -9.88 -7.29
N LEU A 53 19.68 -10.95 -6.62
CA LEU A 53 19.17 -11.35 -5.31
C LEU A 53 19.47 -10.30 -4.22
N ILE A 54 20.64 -9.66 -4.27
CA ILE A 54 20.96 -8.53 -3.39
C ILE A 54 20.04 -7.34 -3.69
N GLY A 55 19.79 -7.05 -4.96
CA GLY A 55 18.84 -6.00 -5.36
C GLY A 55 17.42 -6.25 -4.88
N GLU A 56 16.94 -7.48 -4.98
CA GLU A 56 15.63 -7.88 -4.43
C GLU A 56 15.57 -7.69 -2.90
N ALA A 57 16.62 -8.10 -2.18
CA ALA A 57 16.69 -7.93 -0.72
C ALA A 57 16.76 -6.45 -0.32
N LYS A 58 17.49 -5.60 -1.06
CA LYS A 58 17.52 -4.15 -0.84
C LYS A 58 16.16 -3.50 -1.11
N PHE A 59 15.48 -3.90 -2.18
CA PHE A 59 14.10 -3.43 -2.45
C PHE A 59 13.16 -3.74 -1.28
N LEU A 60 13.21 -4.96 -0.73
CA LEU A 60 12.38 -5.36 0.42
C LEU A 60 12.76 -4.62 1.71
N ARG A 61 14.07 -4.36 1.94
CA ARG A 61 14.53 -3.56 3.06
C ARG A 61 14.04 -2.12 2.96
N ALA A 62 14.14 -1.53 1.78
CA ALA A 62 13.63 -0.20 1.52
C ALA A 62 12.11 -0.09 1.72
N LEU A 63 11.34 -1.09 1.26
CA LEU A 63 9.89 -1.15 1.49
C LEU A 63 9.57 -1.20 2.99
N ALA A 64 10.30 -2.00 3.77
CA ALA A 64 10.10 -2.10 5.21
C ALA A 64 10.42 -0.78 5.91
N TYR A 65 11.54 -0.14 5.60
CA TYR A 65 11.92 1.17 6.16
C TYR A 65 10.98 2.29 5.70
N PHE A 66 10.51 2.28 4.47
CA PHE A 66 9.54 3.25 3.98
C PHE A 66 8.21 3.18 4.75
N ASN A 67 7.76 1.98 5.12
CA ASN A 67 6.61 1.85 6.00
C ASN A 67 6.92 2.34 7.42
N LEU A 68 8.08 1.95 8.00
CA LEU A 68 8.48 2.37 9.33
C LEU A 68 8.55 3.90 9.45
N VAL A 69 9.24 4.57 8.53
CA VAL A 69 9.43 6.04 8.62
C VAL A 69 8.11 6.79 8.44
N ARG A 70 7.20 6.33 7.59
CA ARG A 70 5.88 6.96 7.42
C ARG A 70 4.94 6.74 8.60
N ILE A 71 5.17 5.68 9.36
CA ILE A 71 4.32 5.31 10.49
C ILE A 71 4.84 5.91 11.81
N TYR A 72 6.16 5.90 12.04
CA TYR A 72 6.77 6.25 13.32
C TYR A 72 7.67 7.48 13.28
N GLY A 73 7.92 8.06 12.09
CA GLY A 73 8.92 9.08 11.89
C GLY A 73 10.34 8.48 11.81
N GLY A 74 11.35 9.18 12.32
CA GLY A 74 12.71 8.62 12.38
C GLY A 74 12.75 7.32 13.19
N VAL A 75 13.56 6.35 12.73
CA VAL A 75 13.66 5.00 13.34
C VAL A 75 15.11 4.52 13.30
N PRO A 76 15.52 3.57 14.16
CA PRO A 76 16.84 2.96 14.07
C PRO A 76 17.13 2.34 12.71
N LEU A 77 18.24 2.72 12.07
CA LEU A 77 18.73 2.10 10.84
C LEU A 77 19.66 0.93 11.17
N VAL A 78 19.12 -0.28 11.15
CA VAL A 78 19.88 -1.53 11.33
C VAL A 78 20.17 -2.09 9.94
N LEU A 79 21.43 -1.92 9.47
CA LEU A 79 21.82 -2.25 8.10
C LEU A 79 22.64 -3.55 7.99
N LYS A 80 22.90 -4.20 9.14
CA LYS A 80 23.60 -5.49 9.23
C LYS A 80 22.71 -6.53 9.91
N GLN A 81 22.99 -7.79 9.65
CA GLN A 81 22.35 -8.88 10.37
C GLN A 81 22.66 -8.81 11.86
N THR A 82 21.65 -8.95 12.70
CA THR A 82 21.82 -9.09 14.14
C THR A 82 22.24 -10.53 14.46
N THR A 83 23.45 -10.70 14.95
CA THR A 83 24.06 -12.02 15.26
C THR A 83 24.37 -12.21 16.74
N SER A 84 24.30 -11.16 17.55
CA SER A 84 24.53 -11.20 19.00
C SER A 84 23.55 -10.29 19.72
N LEU A 85 23.53 -10.38 21.06
CA LEU A 85 22.78 -9.46 21.91
C LEU A 85 23.56 -8.17 22.24
N ASP A 86 24.82 -8.11 21.83
CA ASP A 86 25.67 -6.93 22.07
C ASP A 86 25.36 -5.84 21.02
N GLY A 87 25.29 -4.60 21.45
CA GLY A 87 25.09 -3.45 20.58
C GLY A 87 23.68 -3.36 19.96
N LEU A 88 22.67 -3.94 20.61
CA LEU A 88 21.28 -3.85 20.20
C LEU A 88 20.64 -2.48 20.47
N GLU A 89 21.21 -1.71 21.38
CA GLU A 89 20.75 -0.37 21.65
C GLU A 89 21.24 0.57 20.55
N VAL A 90 20.33 0.91 19.64
CA VAL A 90 20.58 1.79 18.50
C VAL A 90 19.64 2.99 18.62
N PRO A 91 20.16 4.23 18.62
CA PRO A 91 19.30 5.42 18.68
C PRO A 91 18.46 5.56 17.41
N ARG A 92 17.44 6.39 17.49
CA ARG A 92 16.66 6.76 16.28
C ARG A 92 17.54 7.56 15.34
N ASN A 93 17.50 7.21 14.07
CA ASN A 93 17.97 8.06 12.99
C ASN A 93 16.91 9.12 12.68
N THR A 94 17.33 10.22 12.10
CA THR A 94 16.43 11.25 11.60
C THR A 94 15.55 10.73 10.46
N VAL A 95 14.46 11.41 10.20
CA VAL A 95 13.58 11.12 9.05
C VAL A 95 14.37 11.20 7.73
N ASP A 96 15.24 12.21 7.60
CA ASP A 96 16.04 12.41 6.38
C ASP A 96 17.06 11.28 6.18
N GLU A 97 17.81 10.87 7.21
CA GLU A 97 18.70 9.71 7.12
C GLU A 97 17.97 8.42 6.74
N CYS A 98 16.75 8.21 7.26
CA CYS A 98 15.91 7.07 6.86
C CYS A 98 15.56 7.13 5.37
N TYR A 99 15.16 8.29 4.85
CA TYR A 99 14.83 8.44 3.44
C TYR A 99 16.08 8.32 2.53
N GLU A 100 17.22 8.84 2.94
CA GLU A 100 18.49 8.68 2.22
C GLU A 100 18.84 7.19 2.05
N GLN A 101 18.72 6.40 3.12
CA GLN A 101 18.96 4.96 3.06
C GLN A 101 17.95 4.24 2.16
N ILE A 102 16.66 4.58 2.25
CA ILE A 102 15.61 4.01 1.40
C ILE A 102 15.89 4.29 -0.08
N ILE A 103 16.22 5.53 -0.41
CA ILE A 103 16.52 5.95 -1.79
C ILE A 103 17.78 5.23 -2.31
N SER A 104 18.84 5.13 -1.49
CA SER A 104 20.06 4.40 -1.83
C SER A 104 19.77 2.93 -2.16
N ASP A 105 19.04 2.22 -1.29
CA ASP A 105 18.68 0.82 -1.51
C ASP A 105 17.84 0.63 -2.79
N LEU A 106 16.89 1.52 -3.05
CA LEU A 106 16.04 1.46 -4.24
C LEU A 106 16.82 1.79 -5.53
N GLN A 107 17.74 2.75 -5.52
CA GLN A 107 18.59 3.07 -6.66
C GLN A 107 19.51 1.91 -7.00
N GLU A 108 20.14 1.29 -6.01
CA GLU A 108 20.95 0.10 -6.22
C GLU A 108 20.10 -1.07 -6.74
N ALA A 109 18.93 -1.32 -6.17
CA ALA A 109 17.98 -2.31 -6.65
C ALA A 109 17.60 -2.05 -8.13
N LYS A 110 17.21 -0.81 -8.46
CA LYS A 110 16.86 -0.39 -9.82
C LYS A 110 17.98 -0.67 -10.84
N SER A 111 19.25 -0.54 -10.43
CA SER A 111 20.40 -0.72 -11.29
C SER A 111 20.68 -2.18 -11.69
N VAL A 112 20.23 -3.15 -10.88
CA VAL A 112 20.55 -4.58 -11.04
C VAL A 112 19.35 -5.48 -11.27
N LEU A 113 18.14 -5.00 -10.98
CA LEU A 113 16.92 -5.78 -11.17
C LEU A 113 16.54 -5.86 -12.66
N PRO A 114 15.99 -7.00 -13.12
CA PRO A 114 15.55 -7.18 -14.49
C PRO A 114 14.34 -6.30 -14.80
N ALA A 115 14.17 -5.95 -16.06
CA ALA A 115 12.95 -5.33 -16.54
C ALA A 115 11.77 -6.31 -16.51
N ILE A 116 10.54 -5.77 -16.58
CA ILE A 116 9.34 -6.61 -16.75
C ILE A 116 9.50 -7.51 -17.98
N GLY A 117 9.07 -8.75 -17.87
CA GLY A 117 9.20 -9.76 -18.94
C GLY A 117 10.59 -10.39 -19.07
N GLN A 118 11.59 -9.96 -18.31
CA GLN A 118 12.93 -10.55 -18.28
C GLN A 118 13.18 -11.47 -17.08
N LEU A 119 12.17 -11.63 -16.20
CA LEU A 119 12.28 -12.59 -15.11
C LEU A 119 12.33 -14.02 -15.67
N PRO A 120 13.20 -14.90 -15.13
CA PRO A 120 13.17 -16.31 -15.49
C PRO A 120 11.82 -16.94 -15.18
N GLU A 121 11.48 -17.99 -15.89
CA GLU A 121 10.28 -18.79 -15.61
C GLU A 121 10.25 -19.22 -14.11
N GLY A 122 9.08 -19.13 -13.47
CA GLY A 122 8.90 -19.42 -12.04
C GLY A 122 9.32 -18.29 -11.08
N TYR A 123 9.78 -17.14 -11.60
CA TYR A 123 10.16 -15.97 -10.79
C TYR A 123 9.15 -14.80 -10.89
N LEU A 124 7.99 -15.06 -11.45
CA LEU A 124 6.92 -14.05 -11.52
C LEU A 124 6.53 -13.59 -10.10
N GLY A 125 6.27 -12.30 -9.94
CA GLY A 125 5.95 -11.69 -8.64
C GLY A 125 7.17 -11.20 -7.84
N ARG A 126 8.40 -11.43 -8.30
CA ARG A 126 9.62 -10.85 -7.71
C ARG A 126 9.78 -9.39 -8.12
N ALA A 127 10.56 -8.64 -7.32
CA ALA A 127 10.85 -7.25 -7.62
C ALA A 127 11.58 -7.10 -8.97
N THR A 128 11.18 -6.07 -9.73
CA THR A 128 11.73 -5.71 -11.03
C THR A 128 12.31 -4.30 -11.02
N LYS A 129 12.98 -3.90 -12.08
CA LYS A 129 13.39 -2.50 -12.28
C LYS A 129 12.20 -1.56 -12.18
N GLY A 130 11.04 -1.96 -12.73
CA GLY A 130 9.80 -1.19 -12.63
C GLY A 130 9.27 -1.07 -11.20
N SER A 131 9.40 -2.12 -10.38
CA SER A 131 9.04 -2.07 -8.96
C SER A 131 9.91 -1.06 -8.20
N ALA A 132 11.22 -1.04 -8.45
CA ALA A 132 12.15 -0.10 -7.82
C ALA A 132 11.88 1.35 -8.26
N SER A 133 11.65 1.59 -9.56
CA SER A 133 11.32 2.93 -10.08
C SER A 133 9.98 3.45 -9.55
N ALA A 134 8.93 2.62 -9.53
CA ALA A 134 7.63 3.02 -9.01
C ALA A 134 7.67 3.28 -7.48
N MET A 135 8.48 2.52 -6.73
CA MET A 135 8.69 2.76 -5.31
C MET A 135 9.48 4.06 -5.08
N LEU A 136 10.53 4.35 -5.89
CA LEU A 136 11.23 5.63 -5.86
C LEU A 136 10.28 6.80 -6.11
N ALA A 137 9.39 6.69 -7.12
CA ALA A 137 8.38 7.71 -7.38
C ALA A 137 7.49 7.95 -6.15
N LYS A 138 7.06 6.90 -5.45
CA LYS A 138 6.24 6.99 -4.24
C LYS A 138 7.01 7.61 -3.06
N VAL A 139 8.28 7.28 -2.90
CA VAL A 139 9.18 7.88 -1.90
C VAL A 139 9.36 9.37 -2.18
N TYR A 140 9.67 9.74 -3.41
CA TYR A 140 9.83 11.14 -3.82
C TYR A 140 8.52 11.93 -3.67
N LEU A 141 7.37 11.33 -4.00
CA LEU A 141 6.07 11.98 -3.78
C LEU A 141 5.84 12.28 -2.29
N THR A 142 6.20 11.34 -1.41
CA THR A 142 6.08 11.54 0.04
C THR A 142 7.01 12.63 0.56
N ARG A 143 8.13 12.86 -0.15
CA ARG A 143 9.12 13.93 0.15
C ARG A 143 8.88 15.22 -0.63
N GLU A 144 7.80 15.30 -1.40
CA GLU A 144 7.45 16.45 -2.25
C GLU A 144 8.54 16.78 -3.31
N ASP A 145 9.39 15.82 -3.64
CA ASP A 145 10.36 15.94 -4.73
C ASP A 145 9.71 15.61 -6.07
N TYR A 146 8.83 16.51 -6.50
CA TYR A 146 7.98 16.30 -7.67
C TYR A 146 8.75 16.12 -8.99
N GLN A 147 9.93 16.72 -9.11
CA GLN A 147 10.77 16.53 -10.32
C GLN A 147 11.24 15.07 -10.46
N ASN A 148 11.67 14.47 -9.37
CA ASN A 148 12.05 13.06 -9.35
C ASN A 148 10.84 12.13 -9.48
N VAL A 149 9.64 12.51 -8.98
CA VAL A 149 8.40 11.77 -9.26
C VAL A 149 8.13 11.70 -10.75
N VAL A 150 8.17 12.84 -11.46
CA VAL A 150 7.94 12.91 -12.91
C VAL A 150 8.97 12.07 -13.66
N LYS A 151 10.24 12.12 -13.28
CA LYS A 151 11.31 11.31 -13.87
C LYS A 151 11.04 9.82 -13.71
N GLU A 152 10.83 9.34 -12.49
CA GLU A 152 10.66 7.92 -12.21
C GLU A 152 9.36 7.36 -12.82
N THR A 153 8.26 8.13 -12.77
CA THR A 153 7.00 7.73 -13.42
C THR A 153 7.14 7.67 -14.94
N SER A 154 7.90 8.59 -15.57
CA SER A 154 8.18 8.53 -17.01
C SER A 154 8.92 7.25 -17.40
N GLU A 155 9.90 6.83 -16.59
CA GLU A 155 10.62 5.58 -16.86
C GLU A 155 9.67 4.36 -16.76
N VAL A 156 8.81 4.31 -15.71
CA VAL A 156 7.86 3.19 -15.54
C VAL A 156 6.87 3.13 -16.70
N MET A 157 6.39 4.29 -17.19
CA MET A 157 5.45 4.34 -18.31
C MET A 157 6.04 3.79 -19.62
N GLN A 158 7.36 3.75 -19.75
CA GLN A 158 8.06 3.18 -20.90
C GLN A 158 8.38 1.69 -20.76
N MET A 159 8.09 1.06 -19.62
CA MET A 159 8.45 -0.34 -19.34
C MET A 159 7.42 -1.38 -19.79
N GLY A 160 6.32 -0.96 -20.41
CA GLY A 160 5.32 -1.87 -20.99
C GLY A 160 4.19 -2.31 -20.06
N TYR A 161 4.07 -1.74 -18.87
CA TYR A 161 2.88 -1.90 -18.02
C TYR A 161 1.64 -1.34 -18.72
N LYS A 162 0.46 -1.92 -18.43
CA LYS A 162 -0.81 -1.48 -19.03
C LYS A 162 -1.91 -1.52 -17.99
N LEU A 163 -2.81 -0.54 -18.02
CA LEU A 163 -4.03 -0.62 -17.24
C LEU A 163 -4.93 -1.76 -17.76
N TRP A 164 -5.58 -2.47 -16.86
CA TRP A 164 -6.66 -3.35 -17.23
C TRP A 164 -7.85 -2.51 -17.72
N LYS A 165 -8.52 -2.99 -18.75
CA LYS A 165 -9.77 -2.37 -19.22
C LYS A 165 -10.85 -2.48 -18.14
N ASN A 166 -10.96 -3.63 -17.50
CA ASN A 166 -11.86 -3.86 -16.38
C ASN A 166 -11.08 -3.74 -15.07
N TYR A 167 -11.52 -2.84 -14.21
CA TYR A 167 -10.91 -2.60 -12.90
C TYR A 167 -10.82 -3.86 -12.02
N ALA A 168 -11.86 -4.71 -12.07
CA ALA A 168 -11.92 -5.94 -11.27
C ALA A 168 -10.80 -6.94 -11.58
N ASP A 169 -10.23 -6.89 -12.79
CA ASP A 169 -9.17 -7.80 -13.22
C ASP A 169 -7.89 -7.67 -12.38
N ASN A 170 -7.71 -6.54 -11.67
CA ASN A 170 -6.61 -6.35 -10.72
C ASN A 170 -6.69 -7.25 -9.47
N PHE A 171 -7.85 -7.80 -9.16
CA PHE A 171 -8.12 -8.56 -7.93
C PHE A 171 -8.60 -9.98 -8.20
N ASP A 172 -8.60 -10.37 -9.45
CA ASP A 172 -8.92 -11.71 -9.90
C ASP A 172 -7.72 -12.64 -9.65
N VAL A 173 -7.89 -13.68 -8.85
CA VAL A 173 -6.84 -14.65 -8.49
C VAL A 173 -6.21 -15.36 -9.70
N GLU A 174 -6.93 -15.41 -10.83
CA GLU A 174 -6.40 -15.99 -12.08
C GLU A 174 -5.59 -14.99 -12.91
N LYS A 175 -5.55 -13.71 -12.49
CA LYS A 175 -4.87 -12.60 -13.20
C LYS A 175 -3.78 -11.93 -12.37
N GLU A 176 -3.39 -12.54 -11.26
CA GLU A 176 -2.34 -12.03 -10.39
C GLU A 176 -1.01 -11.83 -11.13
N ASN A 177 -0.24 -10.85 -10.66
CA ASN A 177 0.99 -10.42 -11.35
C ASN A 177 0.76 -10.06 -12.83
N GLY A 178 -0.45 -9.62 -13.16
CA GLY A 178 -0.85 -9.28 -14.52
C GLY A 178 -0.29 -7.94 -15.00
N GLN A 179 -0.83 -7.46 -16.14
CA GLN A 179 -0.25 -6.33 -16.87
C GLN A 179 -0.25 -4.99 -16.12
N GLU A 180 -1.12 -4.80 -15.13
CA GLU A 180 -1.18 -3.59 -14.28
C GLU A 180 -0.38 -3.74 -12.99
N SER A 181 -0.07 -4.97 -12.57
CA SER A 181 0.69 -5.25 -11.36
C SER A 181 2.15 -4.82 -11.53
N ILE A 182 2.64 -4.02 -10.58
CA ILE A 182 4.06 -3.64 -10.50
C ILE A 182 4.76 -4.41 -9.38
N PHE A 183 4.11 -4.56 -8.24
CA PHE A 183 4.58 -5.41 -7.14
C PHE A 183 3.44 -5.79 -6.21
N GLU A 184 3.36 -7.08 -5.88
CA GLU A 184 2.36 -7.67 -4.99
C GLU A 184 3.01 -8.55 -3.93
N ILE A 185 2.43 -8.59 -2.73
CA ILE A 185 2.74 -9.62 -1.74
C ILE A 185 2.06 -10.91 -2.17
N GLN A 186 2.86 -11.95 -2.38
CA GLN A 186 2.41 -13.22 -2.89
C GLN A 186 1.80 -14.09 -1.78
N TYR A 187 0.62 -14.66 -2.02
CA TYR A 187 -0.04 -15.61 -1.15
C TYR A 187 -0.31 -16.92 -1.90
N LYS A 188 -0.15 -18.05 -1.22
CA LYS A 188 -0.47 -19.37 -1.78
C LYS A 188 -0.94 -20.30 -0.69
N ARG A 189 -2.17 -20.82 -0.81
CA ARG A 189 -2.69 -21.79 0.15
C ARG A 189 -1.98 -23.14 0.01
N ASN A 190 -1.96 -23.91 1.09
CA ASN A 190 -1.44 -25.29 1.13
C ASN A 190 0.01 -25.45 0.62
N THR A 191 0.80 -24.39 0.62
CA THR A 191 2.20 -24.42 0.21
C THR A 191 3.09 -24.34 1.44
N PRO A 192 3.97 -25.32 1.68
CA PRO A 192 4.88 -25.28 2.83
C PRO A 192 5.72 -23.99 2.84
N GLY A 193 5.74 -23.31 3.98
CA GLY A 193 6.49 -22.08 4.17
C GLY A 193 5.86 -20.81 3.54
N VAL A 194 4.69 -20.93 2.91
CA VAL A 194 3.93 -19.80 2.36
C VAL A 194 2.54 -19.75 3.01
N SER A 195 2.10 -18.57 3.42
CA SER A 195 0.77 -18.39 3.98
C SER A 195 -0.26 -18.11 2.90
N GLY A 196 -1.45 -18.66 3.04
CA GLY A 196 -2.61 -18.21 2.27
C GLY A 196 -3.13 -16.86 2.77
N SER A 197 -3.87 -16.17 1.91
CA SER A 197 -4.51 -14.89 2.22
C SER A 197 -5.65 -15.04 3.23
N ASN A 198 -5.78 -14.05 4.10
CA ASN A 198 -6.87 -13.96 5.10
C ASN A 198 -8.01 -13.03 4.66
N TYR A 199 -7.90 -12.32 3.54
CA TYR A 199 -8.82 -11.25 3.18
C TYR A 199 -10.26 -11.71 3.09
N ASN A 200 -10.53 -12.87 2.48
CA ASN A 200 -11.87 -13.44 2.40
C ASN A 200 -12.50 -13.70 3.78
N GLY A 201 -11.70 -14.16 4.74
CA GLY A 201 -12.17 -14.38 6.11
C GLY A 201 -12.41 -13.09 6.86
N TYR A 202 -11.47 -12.14 6.77
CA TYR A 202 -11.55 -10.89 7.53
C TYR A 202 -12.65 -9.97 7.02
N TYR A 203 -12.79 -9.80 5.71
CA TYR A 203 -13.72 -8.85 5.13
C TYR A 203 -15.15 -9.38 4.99
N ARG A 204 -15.34 -10.70 4.91
CA ARG A 204 -16.68 -11.28 4.79
C ARG A 204 -17.51 -10.98 6.05
N PRO A 205 -18.79 -10.55 5.90
CA PRO A 205 -19.66 -10.26 7.01
C PRO A 205 -19.92 -11.47 7.92
N PRO A 206 -20.15 -11.28 9.23
CA PRO A 206 -20.40 -12.37 10.18
C PRO A 206 -21.75 -13.08 9.97
N PHE A 207 -22.67 -12.51 9.19
CA PHE A 207 -23.94 -13.13 8.82
C PHE A 207 -23.89 -13.89 7.48
N VAL A 208 -22.77 -13.80 6.74
CA VAL A 208 -22.55 -14.57 5.50
C VAL A 208 -21.85 -15.88 5.82
N ASN A 209 -22.60 -16.97 5.74
CA ASN A 209 -22.08 -18.32 5.97
C ASN A 209 -21.79 -19.02 4.63
N ILE A 210 -20.58 -19.50 4.46
CA ILE A 210 -20.18 -20.33 3.32
C ILE A 210 -19.59 -21.63 3.87
N ASN A 211 -20.20 -22.77 3.56
CA ASN A 211 -19.76 -24.11 3.99
C ASN A 211 -19.51 -24.23 5.52
N GLY A 212 -20.38 -23.62 6.34
CA GLY A 212 -20.26 -23.65 7.79
C GLY A 212 -19.30 -22.60 8.39
N TRP A 213 -18.68 -21.74 7.57
CA TRP A 213 -17.76 -20.70 8.00
C TRP A 213 -18.36 -19.31 7.80
N VAL A 214 -18.41 -18.51 8.87
CA VAL A 214 -18.78 -17.09 8.82
C VAL A 214 -17.54 -16.22 8.72
N GLY A 215 -17.68 -14.99 8.21
CA GLY A 215 -16.61 -14.00 8.21
C GLY A 215 -16.42 -13.33 9.57
N TYR A 216 -15.31 -12.62 9.72
CA TYR A 216 -15.03 -11.82 10.92
C TYR A 216 -15.70 -10.44 10.86
N GLY A 217 -16.05 -9.96 9.66
CA GLY A 217 -16.66 -8.64 9.46
C GLY A 217 -15.75 -7.50 9.84
N ASP A 218 -14.45 -7.70 9.64
CA ASP A 218 -13.47 -6.65 9.87
C ASP A 218 -13.64 -5.55 8.81
N ASP A 219 -13.35 -4.31 9.20
CA ASP A 219 -13.40 -3.13 8.34
C ASP A 219 -14.78 -2.91 7.67
N PRO A 220 -15.88 -2.77 8.46
CA PRO A 220 -17.15 -2.37 7.90
C PRO A 220 -17.03 -1.02 7.20
N VAL A 221 -17.60 -0.93 6.00
CA VAL A 221 -17.47 0.25 5.15
C VAL A 221 -18.34 1.38 5.67
N THR A 222 -17.77 2.57 5.79
CA THR A 222 -18.52 3.76 6.18
C THR A 222 -19.47 4.22 5.06
N ARG A 223 -20.63 4.81 5.43
CA ARG A 223 -21.55 5.40 4.46
C ARG A 223 -20.85 6.45 3.61
N ASN A 224 -20.03 7.31 4.19
CA ASN A 224 -19.25 8.32 3.48
C ASN A 224 -18.30 7.73 2.43
N HIS A 225 -17.75 6.52 2.65
CA HIS A 225 -16.94 5.88 1.62
C HIS A 225 -17.81 5.25 0.52
N TYR A 226 -18.92 4.64 0.85
CA TYR A 226 -19.84 4.09 -0.15
C TYR A 226 -20.41 5.19 -1.07
N GLU A 227 -20.78 6.34 -0.49
CA GLU A 227 -21.39 7.47 -1.21
C GLU A 227 -20.36 8.34 -1.96
N CYS A 228 -19.04 8.14 -1.79
CA CYS A 228 -18.04 8.89 -2.54
C CYS A 228 -17.92 8.49 -4.01
N TYR A 229 -18.48 7.34 -4.39
CA TYR A 229 -18.51 6.90 -5.80
C TYR A 229 -19.65 7.58 -6.54
N GLU A 230 -19.33 8.16 -7.69
CA GLU A 230 -20.30 8.76 -8.60
C GLU A 230 -21.21 7.68 -9.24
N GLU A 231 -22.39 8.06 -9.66
CA GLU A 231 -23.27 7.15 -10.41
C GLU A 231 -22.56 6.67 -11.69
N GLY A 232 -22.53 5.37 -11.92
CA GLY A 232 -21.83 4.76 -13.03
C GLY A 232 -20.35 4.42 -12.78
N ASP A 233 -19.77 4.78 -11.63
CA ASP A 233 -18.41 4.34 -11.25
C ASP A 233 -18.42 2.84 -10.91
N LEU A 234 -17.92 2.03 -11.82
CA LEU A 234 -17.92 0.56 -11.71
C LEU A 234 -17.05 0.02 -10.55
N ARG A 235 -16.14 0.83 -10.02
CA ARG A 235 -15.27 0.43 -8.91
C ARG A 235 -16.04 0.26 -7.61
N ARG A 236 -17.18 0.95 -7.43
CA ARG A 236 -17.97 0.83 -6.21
C ARG A 236 -18.30 -0.63 -5.91
N ASP A 237 -18.92 -1.32 -6.85
CA ASP A 237 -19.43 -2.67 -6.65
C ASP A 237 -18.30 -3.73 -6.62
N VAL A 238 -17.13 -3.41 -7.15
CA VAL A 238 -15.92 -4.21 -6.97
C VAL A 238 -15.33 -4.03 -5.57
N ASN A 239 -15.25 -2.79 -5.08
CA ASN A 239 -14.61 -2.47 -3.80
C ASN A 239 -15.46 -2.80 -2.59
N VAL A 240 -16.78 -2.58 -2.69
CA VAL A 240 -17.72 -2.67 -1.57
C VAL A 240 -19.04 -3.31 -1.98
N ARG A 241 -19.67 -4.00 -1.02
CA ARG A 241 -21.01 -4.56 -1.20
C ARG A 241 -21.92 -4.15 -0.05
N LEU A 242 -23.06 -3.57 -0.38
CA LEU A 242 -24.15 -3.33 0.55
C LEU A 242 -25.06 -4.57 0.57
N TYR A 243 -25.27 -5.12 1.77
CA TYR A 243 -26.08 -6.30 1.98
C TYR A 243 -27.48 -5.91 2.45
N THR A 244 -28.50 -6.71 2.09
CA THR A 244 -29.89 -6.47 2.45
C THR A 244 -30.48 -7.60 3.28
N LYS A 245 -31.51 -7.31 4.05
CA LYS A 245 -32.27 -8.36 4.79
C LYS A 245 -33.01 -9.32 3.90
N GLU A 246 -33.36 -8.88 2.69
CA GLU A 246 -34.01 -9.74 1.70
C GLU A 246 -33.06 -10.86 1.25
N GLU A 247 -31.78 -10.51 0.97
CA GLU A 247 -30.76 -11.49 0.62
C GLU A 247 -30.30 -12.35 1.80
N TYR A 248 -30.27 -11.75 3.01
CA TYR A 248 -29.76 -12.36 4.25
C TYR A 248 -30.78 -12.18 5.39
N PRO A 249 -31.87 -12.98 5.46
CA PRO A 249 -32.91 -12.85 6.46
C PRO A 249 -32.42 -12.97 7.91
N ASN A 250 -31.32 -13.70 8.13
CA ASN A 250 -30.70 -13.88 9.45
C ASN A 250 -29.80 -12.71 9.87
N MET A 251 -29.64 -11.68 9.02
CA MET A 251 -28.88 -10.49 9.38
C MET A 251 -29.59 -9.72 10.49
N SER A 252 -28.87 -9.39 11.57
CA SER A 252 -29.42 -8.62 12.68
C SER A 252 -29.96 -7.25 12.22
N SER A 253 -31.07 -6.81 12.84
CA SER A 253 -31.59 -5.46 12.62
C SER A 253 -30.68 -4.34 13.16
N ASN A 254 -29.69 -4.69 13.95
CA ASN A 254 -28.74 -3.72 14.52
C ASN A 254 -27.70 -3.21 13.50
N TYR A 255 -27.63 -3.80 12.31
CA TYR A 255 -26.78 -3.29 11.25
C TYR A 255 -27.52 -2.15 10.52
N GLU A 256 -27.21 -0.91 10.87
CA GLU A 256 -27.80 0.29 10.25
C GLU A 256 -27.30 0.47 8.80
N PHE A 257 -26.03 0.12 8.53
CA PHE A 257 -25.44 0.19 7.21
C PHE A 257 -24.52 -1.03 6.98
N PRO A 258 -25.08 -2.18 6.56
CA PRO A 258 -24.35 -3.43 6.40
C PRO A 258 -23.54 -3.45 5.08
N CYS A 259 -22.58 -2.56 4.97
CA CYS A 259 -21.66 -2.47 3.84
C CYS A 259 -20.30 -3.02 4.24
N TYR A 260 -19.73 -3.89 3.39
CA TYR A 260 -18.46 -4.56 3.65
C TYR A 260 -17.58 -4.58 2.43
N VAL A 261 -16.29 -4.82 2.64
CA VAL A 261 -15.28 -4.92 1.58
C VAL A 261 -15.59 -6.10 0.67
N ASN A 262 -15.58 -5.86 -0.64
CA ASN A 262 -15.85 -6.85 -1.69
C ASN A 262 -14.66 -7.06 -2.64
N LYS A 263 -13.58 -6.32 -2.46
CA LYS A 263 -12.45 -6.24 -3.40
C LYS A 263 -11.68 -7.55 -3.58
N PHE A 264 -11.33 -8.21 -2.49
CA PHE A 264 -10.44 -9.38 -2.51
C PHE A 264 -11.23 -10.68 -2.40
N GLN A 265 -12.03 -10.99 -3.43
CA GLN A 265 -12.84 -12.21 -3.46
C GLN A 265 -12.05 -13.33 -4.13
N ASP A 266 -11.84 -14.44 -3.41
CA ASP A 266 -11.38 -15.70 -3.98
C ASP A 266 -12.59 -16.64 -4.06
N PRO A 267 -13.01 -17.06 -5.26
CA PRO A 267 -14.20 -17.90 -5.44
C PRO A 267 -14.01 -19.34 -4.99
N SER A 268 -12.79 -19.73 -4.61
CA SER A 268 -12.51 -21.08 -4.14
C SER A 268 -13.28 -21.41 -2.85
N PRO A 269 -13.91 -22.58 -2.75
CA PRO A 269 -14.54 -23.02 -1.51
C PRO A 269 -13.55 -23.21 -0.35
N LEU A 270 -12.24 -23.25 -0.62
CA LEU A 270 -11.19 -23.30 0.41
C LEU A 270 -10.86 -21.91 0.99
N ALA A 271 -11.15 -20.84 0.27
CA ALA A 271 -10.88 -19.47 0.69
C ALA A 271 -11.76 -18.98 1.86
N VAL A 272 -12.70 -19.79 2.31
CA VAL A 272 -13.59 -19.44 3.45
C VAL A 272 -12.89 -19.47 4.80
N ARG A 273 -11.73 -20.14 4.91
CA ARG A 273 -10.96 -20.28 6.15
C ARG A 273 -9.86 -19.22 6.24
N SER A 274 -9.37 -18.99 7.47
CA SER A 274 -8.13 -18.26 7.68
C SER A 274 -6.99 -18.92 6.89
N GLN A 275 -6.18 -18.11 6.21
CA GLN A 275 -5.11 -18.54 5.31
C GLN A 275 -5.58 -19.47 4.15
N GLY A 276 -6.86 -19.42 3.82
CA GLY A 276 -7.45 -20.24 2.75
C GLY A 276 -7.51 -19.55 1.39
N GLY A 277 -7.37 -18.22 1.33
CA GLY A 277 -7.39 -17.44 0.09
C GLY A 277 -6.04 -17.44 -0.63
N GLU A 278 -6.07 -17.14 -1.91
CA GLU A 278 -4.87 -16.96 -2.74
C GLU A 278 -4.72 -15.52 -3.25
N ASN A 279 -5.66 -14.62 -2.93
CA ASN A 279 -5.55 -13.22 -3.36
C ASN A 279 -4.22 -12.60 -2.91
N ASN A 280 -3.41 -12.19 -3.85
CA ASN A 280 -2.25 -11.35 -3.62
C ASN A 280 -2.65 -9.97 -3.12
N TYR A 281 -1.73 -9.29 -2.44
CA TYR A 281 -1.95 -7.93 -1.97
C TYR A 281 -1.13 -6.93 -2.78
N PRO A 282 -1.76 -6.04 -3.55
CA PRO A 282 -1.05 -5.07 -4.37
C PRO A 282 -0.38 -4.00 -3.51
N ILE A 283 0.91 -3.82 -3.69
CA ILE A 283 1.71 -2.73 -3.09
C ILE A 283 1.84 -1.58 -4.06
N LEU A 284 2.04 -1.91 -5.36
CA LEU A 284 2.21 -0.95 -6.45
C LEU A 284 1.46 -1.45 -7.68
N ARG A 285 0.57 -0.61 -8.21
CA ARG A 285 -0.13 -0.84 -9.47
C ARG A 285 0.16 0.30 -10.46
N TYR A 286 -0.02 0.04 -11.73
CA TYR A 286 0.26 1.04 -12.76
C TYR A 286 -0.67 2.26 -12.68
N SER A 287 -1.89 2.11 -12.18
CA SER A 287 -2.77 3.24 -11.86
C SER A 287 -2.18 4.21 -10.83
N ASP A 288 -1.36 3.71 -9.88
CA ASP A 288 -0.67 4.58 -8.91
C ASP A 288 0.38 5.47 -9.60
N VAL A 289 1.05 4.94 -10.63
CA VAL A 289 2.01 5.72 -11.45
C VAL A 289 1.31 6.90 -12.14
N TYR A 290 0.12 6.68 -12.71
CA TYR A 290 -0.69 7.75 -13.30
C TYR A 290 -1.07 8.83 -12.29
N LEU A 291 -1.57 8.42 -11.11
CA LEU A 291 -2.04 9.38 -10.11
C LEU A 291 -0.90 10.08 -9.37
N MET A 292 0.25 9.42 -9.14
CA MET A 292 1.46 10.08 -8.65
C MET A 292 1.98 11.12 -9.64
N ARG A 293 1.98 10.79 -10.95
CA ARG A 293 2.38 11.72 -12.01
C ARG A 293 1.44 12.92 -12.11
N ALA A 294 0.12 12.69 -12.07
CA ALA A 294 -0.87 13.77 -12.08
C ALA A 294 -0.64 14.76 -10.94
N GLU A 295 -0.39 14.25 -9.73
CA GLU A 295 -0.12 15.07 -8.55
C GLU A 295 1.18 15.87 -8.70
N ALA A 296 2.27 15.22 -9.13
CA ALA A 296 3.56 15.88 -9.29
C ALA A 296 3.56 16.95 -10.37
N LEU A 297 2.95 16.71 -11.52
CA LEU A 297 2.80 17.70 -12.61
C LEU A 297 1.96 18.89 -12.15
N ASN A 298 0.85 18.68 -11.46
CA ASN A 298 0.04 19.74 -10.86
C ASN A 298 0.84 20.57 -9.84
N ALA A 299 1.70 19.89 -9.06
CA ALA A 299 2.52 20.59 -8.07
C ALA A 299 3.58 21.49 -8.71
N ILE A 300 4.14 21.06 -9.85
CA ILE A 300 5.16 21.80 -10.62
C ILE A 300 4.53 22.91 -11.45
N ASN A 301 3.44 22.62 -12.16
CA ASN A 301 2.78 23.53 -13.09
C ASN A 301 1.27 23.35 -13.01
N THR A 302 0.58 24.28 -12.37
CA THR A 302 -0.88 24.27 -12.27
C THR A 302 -1.51 24.32 -13.66
N SER A 303 -2.56 23.55 -13.88
CA SER A 303 -3.22 23.40 -15.18
C SER A 303 -2.39 22.69 -16.25
N ASP A 304 -1.43 21.87 -15.86
CA ASP A 304 -0.70 20.99 -16.77
C ASP A 304 -1.64 19.99 -17.44
N ALA A 305 -1.70 20.02 -18.77
CA ALA A 305 -2.64 19.18 -19.54
C ALA A 305 -2.37 17.67 -19.36
N GLU A 306 -1.11 17.27 -19.18
CA GLU A 306 -0.74 15.87 -18.92
C GLU A 306 -1.19 15.44 -17.53
N ALA A 307 -1.14 16.31 -16.53
CA ALA A 307 -1.65 16.02 -15.18
C ALA A 307 -3.13 15.64 -15.23
N TYR A 308 -3.93 16.42 -15.97
CA TYR A 308 -5.37 16.16 -16.14
C TYR A 308 -5.61 14.88 -16.95
N GLU A 309 -4.84 14.64 -18.00
CA GLU A 309 -4.97 13.41 -18.79
C GLU A 309 -4.62 12.16 -17.96
N CYS A 310 -3.58 12.20 -17.15
CA CYS A 310 -3.24 11.11 -16.24
C CYS A 310 -4.39 10.76 -15.28
N LEU A 311 -5.08 11.76 -14.74
CA LEU A 311 -6.27 11.57 -13.91
C LEU A 311 -7.44 11.02 -14.73
N ASN A 312 -7.72 11.61 -15.90
CA ASN A 312 -8.88 11.31 -16.72
C ASN A 312 -8.81 9.90 -17.33
N VAL A 313 -7.64 9.38 -17.64
CA VAL A 313 -7.44 7.97 -18.05
C VAL A 313 -7.96 7.01 -16.98
N ILE A 314 -7.65 7.25 -15.71
CA ILE A 314 -8.14 6.43 -14.60
C ILE A 314 -9.66 6.57 -14.43
N ARG A 315 -10.19 7.79 -14.54
CA ARG A 315 -11.64 8.04 -14.47
C ARG A 315 -12.39 7.36 -15.61
N ARG A 316 -11.94 7.51 -16.86
CA ARG A 316 -12.56 6.85 -18.02
C ARG A 316 -12.64 5.34 -17.84
N ARG A 317 -11.54 4.70 -17.37
CA ARG A 317 -11.53 3.29 -17.02
C ARG A 317 -12.58 2.96 -15.95
N ALA A 318 -12.68 3.76 -14.91
CA ALA A 318 -13.64 3.56 -13.82
C ALA A 318 -15.09 3.57 -14.28
N PHE A 319 -15.41 4.32 -15.33
CA PHE A 319 -16.74 4.36 -15.96
C PHE A 319 -16.88 3.41 -17.17
N GLY A 320 -15.91 2.53 -17.40
CA GLY A 320 -15.97 1.57 -18.51
C GLY A 320 -15.83 2.19 -19.91
N LEU A 321 -15.33 3.43 -19.98
CA LEU A 321 -15.17 4.18 -21.22
C LEU A 321 -13.83 3.88 -21.90
N ASN A 322 -13.65 4.36 -23.14
CA ASN A 322 -12.37 4.31 -23.81
C ASN A 322 -11.36 5.22 -23.11
N MET A 323 -10.29 4.63 -22.56
CA MET A 323 -9.27 5.35 -21.79
C MET A 323 -8.53 6.40 -22.64
N ASN A 324 -8.45 6.20 -23.94
CA ASN A 324 -7.67 7.03 -24.87
C ASN A 324 -8.49 8.12 -25.58
N GLU A 325 -9.77 8.27 -25.24
CA GLU A 325 -10.66 9.25 -25.86
C GLU A 325 -11.29 10.15 -24.81
N ALA A 326 -11.24 11.48 -25.03
CA ALA A 326 -11.88 12.43 -24.13
C ALA A 326 -13.37 12.15 -23.97
N SER A 327 -13.88 12.35 -22.77
CA SER A 327 -15.25 12.02 -22.39
C SER A 327 -15.90 13.13 -21.58
N ALA A 328 -17.23 13.05 -21.48
CA ALA A 328 -18.01 14.01 -20.68
C ALA A 328 -17.71 13.95 -19.17
N ILE A 329 -17.17 12.82 -18.67
CA ILE A 329 -16.79 12.65 -17.26
C ILE A 329 -15.41 13.21 -16.93
N ASP A 330 -14.67 13.70 -17.92
CA ASP A 330 -13.33 14.21 -17.74
C ASP A 330 -13.34 15.48 -16.89
N ILE A 331 -12.42 15.55 -15.94
CA ILE A 331 -12.12 16.78 -15.22
C ILE A 331 -11.50 17.77 -16.21
N LYS A 332 -12.06 18.97 -16.24
CA LYS A 332 -11.63 20.02 -17.19
C LYS A 332 -10.52 20.89 -16.59
N LEU A 333 -9.63 21.35 -17.46
CA LEU A 333 -8.56 22.29 -17.12
C LEU A 333 -9.14 23.57 -16.46
N GLY A 334 -8.34 24.19 -15.61
CA GLY A 334 -8.62 25.51 -15.04
C GLY A 334 -8.97 25.49 -13.56
N LEU A 335 -8.82 24.36 -12.88
CA LEU A 335 -8.93 24.28 -11.42
C LEU A 335 -7.70 24.93 -10.76
N SER A 336 -7.88 25.37 -9.51
CA SER A 336 -6.73 25.72 -8.68
C SER A 336 -5.86 24.50 -8.41
N LYS A 337 -4.60 24.70 -8.03
CA LYS A 337 -3.68 23.62 -7.63
C LYS A 337 -4.29 22.75 -6.52
N GLU A 338 -4.95 23.39 -5.58
CA GLU A 338 -5.52 22.75 -4.39
C GLU A 338 -6.79 21.97 -4.73
N ASP A 339 -7.71 22.55 -5.49
CA ASP A 339 -8.94 21.86 -5.93
C ASP A 339 -8.60 20.63 -6.77
N PHE A 340 -7.60 20.73 -7.65
CA PHE A 340 -7.21 19.58 -8.47
C PHE A 340 -6.51 18.49 -7.63
N LEU A 341 -5.70 18.88 -6.63
CA LEU A 341 -5.13 17.92 -5.67
C LEU A 341 -6.23 17.18 -4.90
N ASP A 342 -7.28 17.89 -4.46
CA ASP A 342 -8.39 17.24 -3.76
C ASP A 342 -9.13 16.23 -4.63
N ILE A 343 -9.29 16.52 -5.91
CA ILE A 343 -9.86 15.58 -6.88
C ILE A 343 -8.94 14.35 -7.05
N ILE A 344 -7.63 14.56 -7.18
CA ILE A 344 -6.65 13.45 -7.25
C ILE A 344 -6.75 12.58 -5.99
N LEU A 345 -6.78 13.18 -4.80
CA LEU A 345 -6.88 12.45 -3.54
C LEU A 345 -8.21 11.70 -3.38
N LEU A 346 -9.30 12.24 -3.93
CA LEU A 346 -10.59 11.56 -4.00
C LEU A 346 -10.54 10.38 -4.99
N GLU A 347 -9.91 10.57 -6.15
CA GLU A 347 -9.73 9.51 -7.12
C GLU A 347 -8.86 8.38 -6.56
N ARG A 348 -7.75 8.71 -5.88
CA ARG A 348 -6.91 7.75 -5.14
C ARG A 348 -7.69 7.00 -4.06
N ARG A 349 -8.59 7.68 -3.32
CA ARG A 349 -9.46 7.05 -2.32
C ARG A 349 -10.36 5.97 -2.93
N LYS A 350 -10.92 6.21 -4.12
CA LYS A 350 -11.77 5.27 -4.85
C LYS A 350 -10.95 4.13 -5.46
N GLU A 351 -9.84 4.47 -6.08
CA GLU A 351 -8.97 3.55 -6.82
C GLU A 351 -8.27 2.54 -5.90
N PHE A 352 -7.71 3.03 -4.79
CA PHE A 352 -6.91 2.25 -3.84
C PHE A 352 -7.66 1.92 -2.55
N ALA A 353 -8.99 1.89 -2.59
CA ALA A 353 -9.79 1.48 -1.44
C ALA A 353 -9.32 0.11 -0.93
N PHE A 354 -9.07 -0.01 0.38
CA PHE A 354 -8.61 -1.23 1.06
C PHE A 354 -7.21 -1.74 0.67
N GLU A 355 -6.42 -0.94 -0.05
CA GLU A 355 -5.02 -1.23 -0.38
C GLU A 355 -4.02 -0.52 0.56
N GLY A 356 -4.47 -0.05 1.72
CA GLY A 356 -3.61 0.55 2.75
C GLY A 356 -3.00 1.92 2.39
N GLN A 357 -3.48 2.59 1.32
CA GLN A 357 -2.88 3.85 0.84
C GLN A 357 -3.45 5.10 1.53
N ARG A 358 -4.76 5.10 1.87
CA ARG A 358 -5.49 6.31 2.25
C ARG A 358 -4.88 7.08 3.42
N ARG A 359 -4.46 6.39 4.50
CA ARG A 359 -3.83 7.04 5.65
C ARG A 359 -2.57 7.79 5.23
N PHE A 360 -1.72 7.18 4.42
CA PHE A 360 -0.47 7.80 3.97
C PHE A 360 -0.73 9.01 3.07
N ASP A 361 -1.74 8.97 2.21
CA ASP A 361 -2.14 10.12 1.41
C ASP A 361 -2.60 11.28 2.31
N LEU A 362 -3.45 11.01 3.30
CA LEU A 362 -3.96 12.03 4.22
C LEU A 362 -2.87 12.62 5.13
N VAL A 363 -1.94 11.79 5.58
CA VAL A 363 -0.83 12.22 6.46
C VAL A 363 0.15 13.13 5.68
N ARG A 364 0.64 12.69 4.51
CA ARG A 364 1.62 13.45 3.71
C ARG A 364 1.07 14.77 3.15
N THR A 365 -0.26 14.86 2.97
CA THR A 365 -0.92 16.09 2.50
C THR A 365 -1.54 16.92 3.63
N HIS A 366 -1.28 16.57 4.88
CA HIS A 366 -1.81 17.23 6.08
C HIS A 366 -3.35 17.31 6.15
N LYS A 367 -4.06 16.42 5.43
CA LYS A 367 -5.54 16.38 5.36
C LYS A 367 -6.19 15.36 6.29
N LEU A 368 -5.42 14.72 7.22
CA LEU A 368 -5.97 13.69 8.10
C LEU A 368 -7.12 14.21 8.98
N LYS A 369 -6.89 15.32 9.68
CA LYS A 369 -7.91 15.90 10.57
C LYS A 369 -9.16 16.34 9.80
N GLU A 370 -8.99 17.02 8.68
CA GLU A 370 -10.08 17.46 7.82
C GLU A 370 -10.93 16.28 7.32
N ALA A 371 -10.29 15.23 6.82
CA ALA A 371 -10.97 14.02 6.34
C ALA A 371 -11.74 13.30 7.45
N MET A 372 -11.18 13.26 8.65
CA MET A 372 -11.86 12.65 9.81
C MET A 372 -13.01 13.50 10.30
N MET A 373 -12.88 14.83 10.31
CA MET A 373 -13.99 15.76 10.61
C MET A 373 -15.16 15.60 9.63
N ALA A 374 -14.86 15.47 8.33
CA ALA A 374 -15.88 15.26 7.29
C ALA A 374 -16.59 13.90 7.41
N GLN A 375 -15.91 12.87 7.91
CA GLN A 375 -16.48 11.56 8.10
C GLN A 375 -17.27 11.44 9.42
N ASN A 376 -16.69 11.89 10.50
CA ASN A 376 -17.28 11.86 11.86
C ASN A 376 -16.68 12.99 12.70
N PRO A 377 -17.42 14.09 12.91
CA PRO A 377 -16.95 15.26 13.65
C PRO A 377 -16.44 14.94 15.06
N THR A 378 -17.05 13.98 15.75
CA THR A 378 -16.64 13.59 17.11
C THR A 378 -15.25 12.94 17.09
N ILE A 379 -14.98 12.06 16.12
CA ILE A 379 -13.66 11.43 15.95
C ILE A 379 -12.65 12.44 15.39
N GLY A 380 -13.06 13.27 14.42
CA GLY A 380 -12.17 14.29 13.86
C GLY A 380 -11.71 15.31 14.90
N ALA A 381 -12.54 15.63 15.89
CA ALA A 381 -12.21 16.58 16.94
C ALA A 381 -11.05 16.13 17.86
N VAL A 382 -10.84 14.80 18.00
CA VAL A 382 -9.75 14.27 18.83
C VAL A 382 -8.43 14.11 18.04
N VAL A 383 -8.43 14.35 16.73
CA VAL A 383 -7.21 14.29 15.92
C VAL A 383 -6.30 15.47 16.27
N GLU A 384 -5.11 15.16 16.75
CA GLU A 384 -4.02 16.07 17.10
C GLU A 384 -2.81 15.80 16.20
N GLU A 385 -1.80 16.67 16.24
CA GLU A 385 -0.58 16.53 15.45
C GLU A 385 0.15 15.20 15.71
N LYS A 386 0.20 14.75 16.97
CA LYS A 386 0.81 13.46 17.31
C LYS A 386 0.20 12.27 16.56
N HIS A 387 -1.07 12.34 16.17
CA HIS A 387 -1.78 11.27 15.49
C HIS A 387 -1.38 11.09 14.01
N TYR A 388 -0.56 11.99 13.47
CA TYR A 388 0.04 11.81 12.15
C TYR A 388 1.10 10.71 12.14
N LEU A 389 1.71 10.43 13.32
CA LEU A 389 2.62 9.30 13.52
C LEU A 389 2.08 8.39 14.63
N LEU A 390 2.51 7.14 14.65
CA LEU A 390 2.28 6.25 15.78
C LEU A 390 3.37 6.42 16.84
N PRO A 391 3.06 6.13 18.12
CA PRO A 391 4.09 6.08 19.16
C PRO A 391 5.04 4.91 18.95
N ILE A 392 6.28 5.04 19.40
CA ILE A 392 7.19 3.90 19.55
C ILE A 392 6.60 2.95 20.60
N PRO A 393 6.57 1.63 20.37
CA PRO A 393 6.07 0.67 21.35
C PRO A 393 6.84 0.76 22.67
N VAL A 394 6.12 0.74 23.80
CA VAL A 394 6.75 0.83 25.13
C VAL A 394 7.76 -0.29 25.36
N THR A 395 7.45 -1.50 24.89
CA THR A 395 8.38 -2.64 24.98
C THR A 395 9.72 -2.39 24.30
N GLU A 396 9.75 -1.62 23.22
CA GLU A 396 10.99 -1.27 22.51
C GLU A 396 11.76 -0.18 23.26
N LEU A 397 11.07 0.82 23.86
CA LEU A 397 11.69 1.83 24.73
C LEU A 397 12.29 1.21 25.98
N ASP A 398 11.64 0.16 26.51
CA ASP A 398 12.16 -0.56 27.67
C ASP A 398 13.39 -1.40 27.33
N ALA A 399 13.42 -2.00 26.15
CA ALA A 399 14.52 -2.84 25.68
C ALA A 399 15.72 -2.03 25.18
N ASN A 400 15.51 -0.83 24.66
CA ASN A 400 16.57 0.04 24.12
C ASN A 400 16.48 1.46 24.72
N LYS A 401 17.37 1.76 25.66
CA LYS A 401 17.36 3.03 26.39
C LYS A 401 17.85 4.23 25.58
N LEU A 402 18.36 4.01 24.37
CA LEU A 402 18.71 5.07 23.42
C LEU A 402 17.53 5.50 22.54
N LEU A 403 16.40 4.79 22.62
CA LEU A 403 15.19 5.19 21.92
C LEU A 403 14.45 6.30 22.66
N GLU A 404 14.03 7.30 21.90
CA GLU A 404 13.16 8.35 22.36
C GLU A 404 11.75 8.16 21.79
N GLN A 405 10.72 8.52 22.55
CA GLN A 405 9.34 8.45 22.10
C GLN A 405 9.09 9.41 20.93
N THR A 406 8.13 9.09 20.08
CA THR A 406 7.63 10.02 19.04
C THR A 406 7.09 11.30 19.71
N PRO A 407 7.42 12.50 19.21
CA PRO A 407 6.96 13.74 19.81
C PRO A 407 5.43 13.79 19.99
N GLY A 408 5.01 14.21 21.16
CA GLY A 408 3.58 14.32 21.52
C GLY A 408 2.96 13.06 22.18
N TRP A 409 3.70 11.95 22.20
CA TRP A 409 3.29 10.70 22.82
C TRP A 409 3.92 10.47 24.19
#